data_4d542ac4cb45a8d5993a82b17d428e4f
#
_entry.id   4d542ac4cb45a8d5993a82b17d428e4f
#
_cell.length_a   1.000
_cell.length_b   1.000
_cell.length_c   1.000
_cell.angle_alpha   90.00
_cell.angle_beta   90.00
_cell.angle_gamma   90.00
#
_symmetry.space_group_name_H-M   'P 1'
#
loop_
_entity.id
_entity.type
_entity.pdbx_description
1 polymer ?
#
loop_
_entity_poly.entity_id
_entity_poly.type
_entity_poly.pdbx_seq_one_letter_code
_entity_poly.pdbx_strand_id
1 'polypeptide(L)'
;MNKIFLAIIFIFFSTQSFAEWVETEGSYMYGGDISRNEGCGLAKEKARLKALEKVLGQKISSEETEFCSEIDGKTTCERNQFFLSQFNGDISALAPLDEKVESVTVGDQEAYICKVRIRANVVKKSNILDVGFDINVKLNQRNFKDGEELKIDIELSNPVYLTIFNVFPYEKKNYQVQKLFPNIKEINNYIDTKSLKLPINKKTKYKVVFPDLADKNSVDEYLVFIASEKNIKWLDKYAQEEDLKKAYFREKSVKYVLKEYKIYK
;
A
#
# COMPACT_ATOMS: atom_id res chain seq x y z
N MET A 1 -28.00 -2.20 -65.04
CA MET A 1 -26.91 -1.72 -64.17
C MET A 1 -27.43 -1.67 -62.74
N ASN A 2 -27.22 -2.76 -61.99
CA ASN A 2 -27.66 -2.86 -60.58
C ASN A 2 -26.54 -2.40 -59.67
N LYS A 3 -26.79 -1.32 -58.90
CA LYS A 3 -25.89 -0.85 -57.86
C LYS A 3 -26.25 -1.57 -56.53
N ILE A 4 -25.41 -2.51 -56.15
CA ILE A 4 -25.48 -3.17 -54.83
C ILE A 4 -24.87 -2.21 -53.80
N PHE A 5 -25.70 -1.68 -52.92
CA PHE A 5 -25.27 -0.89 -51.75
C PHE A 5 -24.83 -1.88 -50.65
N LEU A 6 -23.52 -1.97 -50.42
CA LEU A 6 -22.96 -2.76 -49.32
C LEU A 6 -23.02 -1.91 -48.03
N ALA A 7 -23.98 -2.19 -47.19
CA ALA A 7 -24.07 -1.59 -45.85
C ALA A 7 -23.08 -2.25 -44.91
N ILE A 8 -22.00 -1.56 -44.57
CA ILE A 8 -21.03 -2.01 -43.58
C ILE A 8 -21.62 -1.67 -42.19
N ILE A 9 -22.09 -2.68 -41.49
CA ILE A 9 -22.51 -2.56 -40.10
C ILE A 9 -21.26 -2.55 -39.24
N PHE A 10 -20.89 -1.36 -38.74
CA PHE A 10 -19.86 -1.20 -37.70
C PHE A 10 -20.47 -1.64 -36.35
N ILE A 11 -20.16 -2.86 -35.93
CA ILE A 11 -20.48 -3.34 -34.59
C ILE A 11 -19.47 -2.67 -33.63
N PHE A 12 -19.91 -1.62 -32.96
CA PHE A 12 -19.17 -1.08 -31.82
C PHE A 12 -19.21 -2.08 -30.67
N PHE A 13 -18.16 -2.88 -30.51
CA PHE A 13 -17.92 -3.59 -29.26
C PHE A 13 -17.54 -2.55 -28.20
N SER A 14 -18.53 -2.02 -27.48
CA SER A 14 -18.27 -1.30 -26.25
C SER A 14 -17.76 -2.31 -25.22
N THR A 15 -16.49 -2.24 -24.87
CA THR A 15 -15.93 -2.96 -23.74
C THR A 15 -16.56 -2.39 -22.46
N GLN A 16 -17.65 -3.00 -22.02
CA GLN A 16 -18.27 -2.66 -20.76
C GLN A 16 -17.35 -3.16 -19.65
N SER A 17 -16.85 -2.24 -18.85
CA SER A 17 -16.25 -2.52 -17.54
C SER A 17 -17.37 -3.05 -16.64
N PHE A 18 -17.39 -4.37 -16.40
CA PHE A 18 -18.38 -4.99 -15.54
C PHE A 18 -18.02 -4.65 -14.08
N ALA A 19 -18.85 -3.81 -13.47
CA ALA A 19 -18.88 -3.62 -12.03
C ALA A 19 -19.66 -4.78 -11.40
N GLU A 20 -19.08 -5.46 -10.44
CA GLU A 20 -19.69 -6.62 -9.77
C GLU A 20 -20.00 -6.29 -8.30
N TRP A 21 -21.28 -6.44 -7.93
CA TRP A 21 -21.72 -6.31 -6.54
C TRP A 21 -21.50 -7.62 -5.79
N VAL A 22 -20.73 -7.56 -4.71
CA VAL A 22 -20.46 -8.71 -3.85
C VAL A 22 -20.74 -8.38 -2.39
N GLU A 23 -21.22 -9.37 -1.66
CA GLU A 23 -21.35 -9.31 -0.20
C GLU A 23 -20.21 -10.07 0.44
N THR A 24 -19.61 -9.44 1.44
CA THR A 24 -18.50 -10.00 2.21
C THR A 24 -18.60 -9.60 3.68
N GLU A 25 -17.96 -10.40 4.52
CA GLU A 25 -17.87 -10.18 5.95
C GLU A 25 -16.40 -10.13 6.37
N GLY A 26 -16.07 -9.13 7.15
CA GLY A 26 -14.80 -9.02 7.86
C GLY A 26 -15.02 -9.14 9.36
N SER A 27 -14.06 -9.68 10.07
CA SER A 27 -14.07 -9.74 11.53
C SER A 27 -12.72 -9.31 12.09
N TYR A 28 -12.77 -8.62 13.23
CA TYR A 28 -11.57 -8.20 13.94
C TYR A 28 -11.77 -8.35 15.44
N MET A 29 -10.79 -9.01 16.10
CA MET A 29 -10.77 -9.16 17.56
C MET A 29 -9.87 -8.08 18.16
N TYR A 30 -10.34 -7.42 19.21
CA TYR A 30 -9.62 -6.34 19.89
C TYR A 30 -9.81 -6.39 21.40
N GLY A 31 -8.82 -5.88 22.12
CA GLY A 31 -8.85 -5.73 23.58
C GLY A 31 -9.44 -4.41 24.01
N GLY A 32 -9.42 -4.15 25.33
CA GLY A 32 -9.92 -2.89 25.90
C GLY A 32 -9.10 -1.64 25.60
N ASP A 33 -7.93 -1.80 25.01
CA ASP A 33 -7.01 -0.74 24.55
C ASP A 33 -7.41 -0.12 23.21
N ILE A 34 -8.27 -0.81 22.44
CA ILE A 34 -8.77 -0.35 21.14
C ILE A 34 -10.26 0.03 21.27
N SER A 35 -10.63 1.18 20.76
CA SER A 35 -12.02 1.62 20.77
C SER A 35 -12.89 0.74 19.86
N ARG A 36 -14.19 0.61 20.20
CA ARG A 36 -15.16 -0.12 19.37
C ARG A 36 -15.15 0.39 17.91
N ASN A 37 -15.12 1.70 17.73
CA ASN A 37 -15.16 2.31 16.38
C ASN A 37 -13.92 1.91 15.56
N GLU A 38 -12.77 1.85 16.20
CA GLU A 38 -11.53 1.43 15.57
C GLU A 38 -11.55 -0.06 15.24
N GLY A 39 -11.90 -0.92 16.20
CA GLY A 39 -12.02 -2.36 15.98
C GLY A 39 -13.02 -2.71 14.87
N CYS A 40 -14.17 -2.02 14.82
CA CYS A 40 -15.14 -2.21 13.73
C CYS A 40 -14.67 -1.61 12.41
N GLY A 41 -13.89 -0.52 12.45
CA GLY A 41 -13.21 0.03 11.27
C GLY A 41 -12.28 -1.00 10.63
N LEU A 42 -11.48 -1.70 11.45
CA LEU A 42 -10.57 -2.75 11.00
C LEU A 42 -11.33 -3.97 10.44
N ALA A 43 -12.43 -4.37 11.08
CA ALA A 43 -13.30 -5.42 10.54
C ALA A 43 -13.88 -5.05 9.17
N LYS A 44 -14.29 -3.78 9.00
CA LYS A 44 -14.79 -3.25 7.72
C LYS A 44 -13.73 -3.27 6.63
N GLU A 45 -12.48 -2.91 6.94
CA GLU A 45 -11.39 -3.00 5.96
C GLU A 45 -11.13 -4.45 5.56
N LYS A 46 -11.17 -5.41 6.49
CA LYS A 46 -11.07 -6.85 6.15
C LYS A 46 -12.23 -7.30 5.22
N ALA A 47 -13.44 -6.79 5.43
CA ALA A 47 -14.56 -7.08 4.54
C ALA A 47 -14.33 -6.52 3.13
N ARG A 48 -13.78 -5.30 3.02
CA ARG A 48 -13.42 -4.67 1.73
C ARG A 48 -12.37 -5.47 0.97
N LEU A 49 -11.33 -5.92 1.67
CA LEU A 49 -10.29 -6.76 1.09
C LEU A 49 -10.86 -8.04 0.50
N LYS A 50 -11.69 -8.76 1.28
CA LYS A 50 -12.37 -9.97 0.81
C LYS A 50 -13.26 -9.73 -0.41
N ALA A 51 -13.89 -8.54 -0.53
CA ALA A 51 -14.68 -8.18 -1.70
C ALA A 51 -13.81 -8.07 -2.95
N LEU A 52 -12.66 -7.43 -2.83
CA LEU A 52 -11.68 -7.34 -3.91
C LEU A 52 -11.14 -8.72 -4.29
N GLU A 53 -10.72 -9.54 -3.32
CA GLU A 53 -10.26 -10.92 -3.56
C GLU A 53 -11.29 -11.76 -4.31
N LYS A 54 -12.55 -11.68 -3.87
CA LYS A 54 -13.65 -12.46 -4.44
C LYS A 54 -13.89 -12.14 -5.92
N VAL A 55 -13.80 -10.86 -6.30
CA VAL A 55 -14.05 -10.42 -7.68
C VAL A 55 -12.82 -10.54 -8.56
N LEU A 56 -11.63 -10.26 -8.00
CA LEU A 56 -10.39 -10.24 -8.75
C LEU A 56 -9.76 -11.62 -8.92
N GLY A 57 -10.19 -12.59 -8.10
CA GLY A 57 -9.65 -13.95 -8.11
C GLY A 57 -8.20 -14.04 -7.64
N GLN A 58 -7.67 -13.00 -7.02
CA GLN A 58 -6.30 -12.93 -6.52
C GLN A 58 -6.33 -12.91 -4.99
N LYS A 59 -5.49 -13.73 -4.38
CA LYS A 59 -5.27 -13.67 -2.94
C LYS A 59 -4.50 -12.39 -2.61
N ILE A 60 -5.09 -11.53 -1.83
CA ILE A 60 -4.49 -10.26 -1.44
C ILE A 60 -3.74 -10.50 -0.15
N SER A 61 -2.42 -10.43 -0.18
CA SER A 61 -1.64 -10.38 1.03
C SER A 61 -1.82 -9.00 1.67
N SER A 62 -2.65 -8.92 2.70
CA SER A 62 -2.56 -7.82 3.63
C SER A 62 -1.33 -8.06 4.50
N GLU A 63 -0.28 -7.29 4.31
CA GLU A 63 0.80 -7.25 5.31
C GLU A 63 0.22 -6.51 6.53
N GLU A 64 -0.22 -7.27 7.51
CA GLU A 64 -0.51 -6.75 8.83
C GLU A 64 0.85 -6.57 9.53
N THR A 65 1.27 -5.34 9.71
CA THR A 65 2.42 -5.04 10.56
C THR A 65 1.93 -4.81 11.98
N GLU A 66 2.28 -5.72 12.84
CA GLU A 66 2.03 -5.61 14.27
C GLU A 66 3.28 -5.06 14.94
N PHE A 67 3.18 -3.83 15.47
CA PHE A 67 4.25 -3.23 16.25
C PHE A 67 4.08 -3.63 17.70
N CYS A 68 4.88 -4.55 18.16
CA CYS A 68 4.91 -4.93 19.56
C CYS A 68 6.07 -4.23 20.25
N SER A 69 5.78 -3.47 21.31
CA SER A 69 6.79 -2.96 22.24
C SER A 69 6.65 -3.69 23.57
N GLU A 70 7.76 -4.14 24.13
CA GLU A 70 7.80 -4.72 25.48
C GLU A 70 8.35 -3.67 26.44
N ILE A 71 7.52 -3.24 27.40
CA ILE A 71 7.87 -2.30 28.45
C ILE A 71 7.57 -2.97 29.79
N ASP A 72 8.58 -3.10 30.64
CA ASP A 72 8.44 -3.70 31.98
C ASP A 72 7.75 -5.08 32.01
N GLY A 73 8.06 -5.93 31.03
CA GLY A 73 7.45 -7.27 30.92
C GLY A 73 6.00 -7.26 30.44
N LYS A 74 5.49 -6.13 29.97
CA LYS A 74 4.19 -6.01 29.29
C LYS A 74 4.40 -5.77 27.81
N THR A 75 3.93 -6.67 26.99
CA THR A 75 3.93 -6.52 25.54
C THR A 75 2.73 -5.70 25.13
N THR A 76 2.95 -4.50 24.60
CA THR A 76 1.92 -3.67 23.97
C THR A 76 2.12 -3.73 22.48
N CYS A 77 1.13 -4.24 21.76
CA CYS A 77 1.18 -4.32 20.31
C CYS A 77 0.31 -3.21 19.70
N GLU A 78 0.94 -2.26 19.02
CA GLU A 78 0.23 -1.30 18.16
C GLU A 78 0.13 -1.90 16.76
N ARG A 79 -1.09 -2.10 16.31
CA ARG A 79 -1.35 -2.67 15.00
C ARG A 79 -1.59 -1.55 13.99
N ASN A 80 -0.59 -1.23 13.21
CA ASN A 80 -0.74 -0.38 12.05
C ASN A 80 -1.02 -1.27 10.82
N GLN A 81 -2.25 -1.21 10.33
CA GLN A 81 -2.60 -1.89 9.08
C GLN A 81 -2.18 -1.00 7.91
N PHE A 82 -0.99 -1.25 7.41
CA PHE A 82 -0.52 -0.64 6.18
C PHE A 82 -1.09 -1.45 5.01
N PHE A 83 -2.27 -1.07 4.53
CA PHE A 83 -2.91 -1.73 3.39
C PHE A 83 -2.32 -1.24 2.08
N LEU A 84 -1.20 -1.78 1.71
CA LEU A 84 -0.64 -1.63 0.38
C LEU A 84 -0.98 -2.86 -0.45
N SER A 85 -2.22 -2.93 -0.87
CA SER A 85 -2.66 -3.96 -1.77
C SER A 85 -2.40 -3.54 -3.21
N GLN A 86 -1.69 -4.36 -3.95
CA GLN A 86 -1.58 -4.24 -5.41
C GLN A 86 -2.90 -4.71 -6.04
N PHE A 87 -3.93 -3.85 -6.01
CA PHE A 87 -5.23 -4.22 -6.53
C PHE A 87 -5.37 -3.96 -8.02
N ASN A 88 -5.85 -4.96 -8.69
CA ASN A 88 -6.30 -4.85 -10.07
C ASN A 88 -7.78 -4.43 -10.16
N GLY A 89 -8.28 -3.75 -9.14
CA GLY A 89 -9.65 -3.26 -9.04
C GLY A 89 -9.84 -2.23 -7.96
N ASP A 90 -11.01 -1.62 -7.93
CA ASP A 90 -11.42 -0.61 -6.93
C ASP A 90 -12.85 -0.85 -6.47
N ILE A 91 -13.17 -0.38 -5.26
CA ILE A 91 -14.54 -0.37 -4.75
C ILE A 91 -15.16 0.99 -5.08
N SER A 92 -16.01 1.00 -6.10
CA SER A 92 -16.69 2.22 -6.57
C SER A 92 -17.85 2.64 -5.68
N ALA A 93 -18.48 1.70 -4.97
CA ALA A 93 -19.55 1.96 -4.02
C ALA A 93 -19.54 0.91 -2.90
N LEU A 94 -19.92 1.33 -1.70
CA LEU A 94 -19.96 0.49 -0.51
C LEU A 94 -21.23 0.78 0.29
N ALA A 95 -22.01 -0.26 0.58
CA ALA A 95 -23.16 -0.21 1.44
C ALA A 95 -22.92 -1.09 2.69
N PRO A 96 -23.03 -0.54 3.89
CA PRO A 96 -23.01 -1.35 5.12
C PRO A 96 -24.31 -2.18 5.18
N LEU A 97 -24.20 -3.45 5.57
CA LEU A 97 -25.35 -4.34 5.74
C LEU A 97 -25.62 -4.62 7.21
N ASP A 98 -24.56 -4.92 7.97
CA ASP A 98 -24.67 -5.33 9.37
C ASP A 98 -23.34 -5.06 10.11
N GLU A 99 -23.45 -4.72 11.39
CA GLU A 99 -22.32 -4.59 12.30
C GLU A 99 -22.69 -5.16 13.66
N LYS A 100 -21.92 -6.16 14.12
CA LYS A 100 -22.13 -6.82 15.41
C LYS A 100 -20.84 -6.84 16.20
N VAL A 101 -20.96 -6.60 17.51
CA VAL A 101 -19.87 -6.77 18.46
C VAL A 101 -20.26 -7.84 19.46
N GLU A 102 -19.41 -8.84 19.60
CA GLU A 102 -19.55 -9.94 20.54
C GLU A 102 -18.40 -9.87 21.56
N SER A 103 -18.68 -10.01 22.84
CA SER A 103 -17.63 -10.15 23.84
C SER A 103 -17.17 -11.60 23.89
N VAL A 104 -15.88 -11.82 24.05
CA VAL A 104 -15.24 -13.12 24.17
C VAL A 104 -14.21 -13.08 25.28
N THR A 105 -13.97 -14.19 25.93
CA THR A 105 -12.93 -14.32 26.96
C THR A 105 -11.74 -15.05 26.33
N VAL A 106 -10.56 -14.44 26.38
CA VAL A 106 -9.31 -15.04 25.92
C VAL A 106 -8.36 -15.15 27.11
N GLY A 107 -8.20 -16.37 27.64
CA GLY A 107 -7.55 -16.56 28.93
C GLY A 107 -8.37 -15.88 30.02
N ASP A 108 -7.74 -15.01 30.81
CA ASP A 108 -8.37 -14.23 31.88
C ASP A 108 -8.77 -12.81 31.48
N GLN A 109 -8.65 -12.48 30.17
CA GLN A 109 -8.93 -11.14 29.65
C GLN A 109 -10.20 -11.13 28.82
N GLU A 110 -10.98 -10.05 28.96
CA GLU A 110 -12.12 -9.77 28.11
C GLU A 110 -11.64 -9.13 26.80
N ALA A 111 -12.11 -9.68 25.69
CA ALA A 111 -11.85 -9.17 24.35
C ALA A 111 -13.19 -9.05 23.58
N TYR A 112 -13.18 -8.33 22.49
CA TYR A 112 -14.35 -8.09 21.66
C TYR A 112 -14.06 -8.50 20.23
N ILE A 113 -15.07 -9.08 19.57
CA ILE A 113 -15.00 -9.38 18.14
C ILE A 113 -16.04 -8.49 17.43
N CYS A 114 -15.57 -7.58 16.59
CA CYS A 114 -16.46 -6.87 15.68
C CYS A 114 -16.56 -7.64 14.35
N LYS A 115 -17.77 -7.91 13.92
CA LYS A 115 -18.11 -8.51 12.62
C LYS A 115 -18.84 -7.47 11.79
N VAL A 116 -18.35 -7.17 10.60
CA VAL A 116 -18.94 -6.18 9.70
C VAL A 116 -19.25 -6.85 8.37
N ARG A 117 -20.52 -6.79 7.96
CA ARG A 117 -20.98 -7.20 6.64
C ARG A 117 -21.19 -5.99 5.75
N ILE A 118 -20.66 -6.08 4.54
CA ILE A 118 -20.80 -5.04 3.52
C ILE A 118 -21.27 -5.62 2.20
N ARG A 119 -21.90 -4.77 1.42
CA ARG A 119 -22.10 -4.98 -0.02
C ARG A 119 -21.23 -3.98 -0.75
N ALA A 120 -20.31 -4.48 -1.55
CA ALA A 120 -19.34 -3.67 -2.28
C ALA A 120 -19.51 -3.83 -3.78
N ASN A 121 -19.45 -2.72 -4.50
CA ASN A 121 -19.40 -2.71 -5.96
C ASN A 121 -17.94 -2.65 -6.39
N VAL A 122 -17.42 -3.78 -6.82
CA VAL A 122 -16.03 -3.90 -7.26
C VAL A 122 -15.94 -3.72 -8.77
N VAL A 123 -15.14 -2.76 -9.18
CA VAL A 123 -14.83 -2.49 -10.58
C VAL A 123 -13.46 -3.08 -10.87
N LYS A 124 -13.41 -4.08 -11.76
CA LYS A 124 -12.12 -4.54 -12.30
C LYS A 124 -11.51 -3.41 -13.11
N LYS A 125 -10.27 -3.08 -12.87
CA LYS A 125 -9.53 -2.23 -13.80
C LYS A 125 -9.44 -2.98 -15.12
N SER A 126 -10.23 -2.60 -16.10
CA SER A 126 -10.31 -3.24 -17.42
C SER A 126 -9.02 -3.10 -18.25
N ASN A 127 -8.07 -2.34 -17.73
CA ASN A 127 -6.71 -2.21 -18.22
C ASN A 127 -5.76 -2.31 -17.03
N ILE A 128 -5.57 -3.53 -16.52
CA ILE A 128 -4.19 -3.89 -16.30
C ILE A 128 -3.68 -4.08 -17.74
N LEU A 129 -3.41 -3.00 -18.38
CA LEU A 129 -2.29 -2.98 -19.26
C LEU A 129 -1.21 -3.62 -18.41
N ASP A 130 -0.78 -4.80 -18.77
CA ASP A 130 0.55 -5.22 -18.46
C ASP A 130 1.35 -3.95 -18.55
N VAL A 131 1.61 -3.36 -17.36
CA VAL A 131 2.34 -2.11 -17.32
C VAL A 131 3.61 -2.55 -17.95
N GLY A 132 3.89 -2.15 -19.18
CA GLY A 132 4.92 -2.73 -20.05
C GLY A 132 6.32 -2.70 -19.44
N PHE A 133 6.40 -2.62 -18.08
CA PHE A 133 7.64 -2.59 -17.31
C PHE A 133 7.51 -3.36 -15.99
N ASP A 134 8.63 -3.92 -15.57
CA ASP A 134 8.83 -4.51 -14.24
C ASP A 134 9.84 -3.70 -13.44
N ILE A 135 9.65 -3.70 -12.12
CA ILE A 135 10.55 -3.13 -11.14
C ILE A 135 10.87 -4.19 -10.08
N ASN A 136 12.16 -4.48 -9.90
CA ASN A 136 12.66 -5.33 -8.83
C ASN A 136 13.56 -4.49 -7.92
N VAL A 137 13.30 -4.56 -6.61
CA VAL A 137 14.00 -3.75 -5.61
C VAL A 137 14.67 -4.65 -4.59
N LYS A 138 15.94 -4.38 -4.33
CA LYS A 138 16.72 -5.04 -3.27
C LYS A 138 17.34 -3.98 -2.37
N LEU A 139 17.25 -4.18 -1.06
CA LEU A 139 17.99 -3.41 -0.06
C LEU A 139 19.28 -4.15 0.28
N ASN A 140 20.32 -3.39 0.65
CA ASN A 140 21.59 -4.00 1.08
C ASN A 140 21.42 -4.91 2.32
N GLN A 141 20.47 -4.60 3.18
CA GLN A 141 20.08 -5.43 4.34
C GLN A 141 18.65 -5.12 4.75
N ARG A 142 18.05 -5.95 5.63
CA ARG A 142 16.72 -5.73 6.19
C ARG A 142 16.77 -5.18 7.61
N ASN A 143 17.86 -5.44 8.32
CA ASN A 143 18.05 -5.03 9.70
C ASN A 143 19.24 -4.08 9.76
N PHE A 144 19.01 -2.90 10.30
CA PHE A 144 20.02 -1.84 10.41
C PHE A 144 20.26 -1.49 11.87
N LYS A 145 21.46 -1.06 12.18
CA LYS A 145 21.75 -0.31 13.40
C LYS A 145 21.61 1.17 13.13
N ASP A 146 21.37 1.93 14.19
CA ASP A 146 21.37 3.39 14.11
C ASP A 146 22.63 3.93 13.42
N GLY A 147 22.43 4.84 12.47
CA GLY A 147 23.51 5.46 11.67
C GLY A 147 24.05 4.65 10.52
N GLU A 148 23.63 3.39 10.32
CA GLU A 148 24.05 2.59 9.16
C GLU A 148 23.52 3.14 7.83
N GLU A 149 24.17 2.73 6.74
CA GLU A 149 23.84 3.22 5.40
C GLU A 149 22.84 2.30 4.69
N LEU A 150 21.71 2.86 4.32
CA LEU A 150 20.75 2.23 3.42
C LEU A 150 21.22 2.38 1.97
N LYS A 151 21.31 1.26 1.25
CA LYS A 151 21.55 1.23 -0.20
C LYS A 151 20.42 0.46 -0.87
N ILE A 152 20.03 0.94 -2.03
CA ILE A 152 18.89 0.41 -2.77
C ILE A 152 19.36 0.08 -4.18
N ASP A 153 19.21 -1.17 -4.57
CA ASP A 153 19.46 -1.65 -5.94
C ASP A 153 18.09 -1.86 -6.61
N ILE A 154 17.89 -1.22 -7.76
CA ILE A 154 16.64 -1.26 -8.52
C ILE A 154 16.95 -1.76 -9.92
N GLU A 155 16.23 -2.79 -10.36
CA GLU A 155 16.25 -3.29 -11.72
C GLU A 155 14.94 -2.93 -12.41
N LEU A 156 15.03 -2.38 -13.62
CA LEU A 156 13.89 -1.90 -14.42
C LEU A 156 13.89 -2.61 -15.78
N SER A 157 12.74 -3.04 -16.24
CA SER A 157 12.62 -3.60 -17.59
C SER A 157 12.56 -2.53 -18.67
N ASN A 158 11.95 -1.38 -18.36
CA ASN A 158 11.75 -0.25 -19.29
C ASN A 158 12.00 1.08 -18.57
N PRO A 159 12.23 2.18 -19.31
CA PRO A 159 12.32 3.53 -18.74
C PRO A 159 11.06 3.91 -17.97
N VAL A 160 11.23 4.50 -16.78
CA VAL A 160 10.14 4.92 -15.90
C VAL A 160 10.45 6.22 -15.17
N TYR A 161 9.40 6.87 -14.71
CA TYR A 161 9.50 7.88 -13.65
C TYR A 161 9.38 7.16 -12.31
N LEU A 162 10.37 7.35 -11.43
CA LEU A 162 10.44 6.70 -10.14
C LEU A 162 10.34 7.74 -9.02
N THR A 163 9.48 7.46 -8.06
CA THR A 163 9.42 8.21 -6.79
C THR A 163 9.48 7.23 -5.63
N ILE A 164 10.29 7.53 -4.63
CA ILE A 164 10.46 6.69 -3.44
C ILE A 164 10.12 7.52 -2.21
N PHE A 165 9.29 6.97 -1.36
CA PHE A 165 8.97 7.53 -0.06
C PHE A 165 9.47 6.61 1.04
N ASN A 166 9.89 7.21 2.15
CA ASN A 166 10.05 6.52 3.42
C ASN A 166 8.80 6.76 4.27
N VAL A 167 8.31 5.73 4.92
CA VAL A 167 7.13 5.76 5.77
C VAL A 167 7.54 5.38 7.18
N PHE A 168 7.19 6.23 8.13
CA PHE A 168 7.48 6.14 9.56
C PHE A 168 6.19 5.91 10.34
N PRO A 169 5.76 4.68 10.58
CA PRO A 169 4.46 4.39 11.20
C PRO A 169 4.30 4.94 12.62
N TYR A 170 5.42 5.12 13.32
CA TYR A 170 5.49 5.65 14.67
C TYR A 170 5.35 7.18 14.75
N GLU A 171 5.43 7.87 13.61
CA GLU A 171 5.32 9.32 13.55
C GLU A 171 3.88 9.80 13.51
N LYS A 172 3.65 11.05 13.93
CA LYS A 172 2.33 11.70 13.76
C LYS A 172 1.95 11.79 12.29
N LYS A 173 0.66 11.70 11.98
CA LYS A 173 0.09 11.63 10.63
C LYS A 173 0.75 12.58 9.60
N ASN A 174 1.14 13.79 10.00
CA ASN A 174 1.75 14.77 9.09
C ASN A 174 3.23 14.51 8.78
N TYR A 175 3.90 13.64 9.53
CA TYR A 175 5.33 13.34 9.40
C TYR A 175 5.59 11.88 9.01
N GLN A 176 4.53 11.10 8.85
CA GLN A 176 4.63 9.66 8.56
C GLN A 176 5.25 9.33 7.22
N VAL A 177 5.24 10.27 6.27
CA VAL A 177 5.72 10.01 4.91
C VAL A 177 6.71 11.09 4.49
N GLN A 178 7.90 10.69 4.09
CA GLN A 178 8.93 11.58 3.54
C GLN A 178 9.39 11.09 2.18
N LYS A 179 9.52 12.01 1.22
CA LYS A 179 10.07 11.69 -0.09
C LYS A 179 11.57 11.49 0.01
N LEU A 180 12.04 10.29 -0.29
CA LEU A 180 13.45 9.92 -0.31
C LEU A 180 14.07 10.22 -1.68
N PHE A 181 13.34 9.93 -2.77
CA PHE A 181 13.78 10.14 -4.15
C PHE A 181 12.59 10.54 -5.04
N PRO A 182 12.72 11.52 -5.96
CA PRO A 182 13.87 12.41 -6.10
C PRO A 182 14.04 13.37 -4.91
N ASN A 183 15.25 13.86 -4.70
CA ASN A 183 15.59 14.81 -3.63
C ASN A 183 16.47 15.95 -4.15
N ILE A 184 16.87 16.88 -3.28
CA ILE A 184 17.64 18.08 -3.68
C ILE A 184 19.02 17.76 -4.29
N LYS A 185 19.55 16.59 -4.08
CA LYS A 185 20.85 16.13 -4.62
C LYS A 185 20.70 15.23 -5.84
N GLU A 186 19.54 14.61 -5.98
CA GLU A 186 19.20 13.59 -6.99
C GLU A 186 17.83 13.97 -7.59
N ILE A 187 17.83 15.02 -8.42
CA ILE A 187 16.61 15.71 -8.87
C ILE A 187 15.89 15.02 -10.04
N ASN A 188 16.62 14.21 -10.81
CA ASN A 188 16.03 13.54 -11.98
C ASN A 188 15.40 12.22 -11.57
N ASN A 189 14.08 12.12 -11.71
CA ASN A 189 13.32 10.90 -11.43
C ASN A 189 12.98 10.08 -12.69
N TYR A 190 13.36 10.53 -13.88
CA TYR A 190 13.26 9.72 -15.09
C TYR A 190 14.48 8.81 -15.20
N ILE A 191 14.23 7.52 -15.12
CA ILE A 191 15.26 6.49 -15.14
C ILE A 191 15.15 5.75 -16.45
N ASP A 192 16.14 5.93 -17.32
CA ASP A 192 16.25 5.33 -18.66
C ASP A 192 17.21 4.13 -18.69
N THR A 193 17.82 3.81 -17.56
CA THR A 193 18.74 2.69 -17.41
C THR A 193 18.03 1.45 -16.86
N LYS A 194 18.52 0.27 -17.21
CA LYS A 194 18.00 -1.02 -16.69
C LYS A 194 18.28 -1.25 -15.21
N SER A 195 19.22 -0.51 -14.65
CA SER A 195 19.55 -0.61 -13.22
C SER A 195 19.85 0.77 -12.64
N LEU A 196 19.37 0.99 -11.43
CA LEU A 196 19.64 2.18 -10.64
C LEU A 196 20.14 1.77 -9.26
N LYS A 197 21.22 2.39 -8.80
CA LYS A 197 21.74 2.23 -7.44
C LYS A 197 21.58 3.55 -6.69
N LEU A 198 20.91 3.51 -5.55
CA LEU A 198 20.74 4.66 -4.69
C LEU A 198 21.54 4.50 -3.39
N PRO A 199 22.14 5.59 -2.92
CA PRO A 199 22.24 6.91 -3.56
C PRO A 199 23.08 6.86 -4.84
N ILE A 200 22.69 7.65 -5.86
CA ILE A 200 23.40 7.75 -7.14
C ILE A 200 24.79 8.35 -6.92
N ASN A 201 24.83 9.43 -6.16
CA ASN A 201 26.07 10.10 -5.83
C ASN A 201 26.77 9.40 -4.67
N LYS A 202 27.98 8.88 -4.88
CA LYS A 202 28.79 8.20 -3.86
C LYS A 202 29.07 9.07 -2.62
N LYS A 203 28.98 10.40 -2.71
CA LYS A 203 29.13 11.33 -1.58
C LYS A 203 27.83 11.51 -0.79
N THR A 204 26.69 11.11 -1.34
CA THR A 204 25.38 11.09 -0.66
C THR A 204 25.26 9.80 0.12
N LYS A 205 24.75 9.86 1.34
CA LYS A 205 24.52 8.71 2.19
C LYS A 205 23.08 8.77 2.70
N TYR A 206 22.34 7.69 2.49
CA TYR A 206 21.05 7.51 3.14
C TYR A 206 21.30 6.81 4.46
N LYS A 207 21.36 7.57 5.53
CA LYS A 207 21.53 7.02 6.87
C LYS A 207 20.17 6.70 7.46
N VAL A 208 20.02 5.50 7.97
CA VAL A 208 18.89 5.17 8.83
C VAL A 208 19.15 5.75 10.22
N VAL A 209 18.13 6.33 10.81
CA VAL A 209 18.26 6.98 12.12
C VAL A 209 17.19 6.38 13.03
N PHE A 210 17.62 5.83 14.16
CA PHE A 210 16.69 5.38 15.18
C PHE A 210 15.97 6.60 15.78
N PRO A 211 14.64 6.64 15.79
CA PRO A 211 13.90 7.78 16.34
C PRO A 211 14.11 7.90 17.86
N ASP A 212 13.91 9.11 18.39
CA ASP A 212 13.96 9.35 19.84
C ASP A 212 12.71 8.78 20.52
N LEU A 213 12.66 7.46 20.63
CA LEU A 213 11.62 6.71 21.31
C LEU A 213 12.24 5.98 22.49
N ALA A 214 12.01 6.53 23.71
CA ALA A 214 12.66 6.05 24.92
C ALA A 214 12.38 4.57 25.21
N ASP A 215 11.20 4.11 24.86
CA ASP A 215 10.66 2.80 25.25
C ASP A 215 10.82 1.71 24.18
N LYS A 216 11.49 2.01 23.06
CA LYS A 216 11.68 1.05 21.96
C LYS A 216 13.16 0.74 21.75
N ASN A 217 13.46 -0.53 21.47
CA ASN A 217 14.77 -1.01 21.07
C ASN A 217 14.89 -1.24 19.55
N SER A 218 13.76 -1.29 18.86
CA SER A 218 13.69 -1.38 17.40
C SER A 218 12.43 -0.72 16.86
N VAL A 219 12.50 -0.27 15.61
CA VAL A 219 11.37 0.28 14.87
C VAL A 219 11.36 -0.31 13.46
N ASP A 220 10.17 -0.44 12.89
CA ASP A 220 9.99 -0.84 11.50
C ASP A 220 9.68 0.39 10.65
N GLU A 221 10.32 0.50 9.50
CA GLU A 221 10.10 1.53 8.49
C GLU A 221 9.85 0.89 7.13
N TYR A 222 9.21 1.64 6.24
CA TYR A 222 8.83 1.14 4.93
C TYR A 222 9.29 2.07 3.83
N LEU A 223 9.86 1.49 2.78
CA LEU A 223 10.11 2.19 1.53
C LEU A 223 9.01 1.87 0.53
N VAL A 224 8.42 2.92 0.00
CA VAL A 224 7.35 2.86 -1.00
C VAL A 224 7.91 3.34 -2.32
N PHE A 225 7.99 2.45 -3.30
CA PHE A 225 8.43 2.74 -4.66
C PHE A 225 7.23 2.91 -5.55
N ILE A 226 7.13 4.04 -6.22
CA ILE A 226 6.10 4.33 -7.21
C ILE A 226 6.80 4.53 -8.55
N ALA A 227 6.63 3.58 -9.45
CA ALA A 227 7.16 3.64 -10.81
C ALA A 227 6.01 3.85 -11.80
N SER A 228 6.19 4.76 -12.76
CA SER A 228 5.17 5.13 -13.73
C SER A 228 5.77 5.47 -15.09
N GLU A 229 5.00 5.25 -16.17
CA GLU A 229 5.39 5.68 -17.53
C GLU A 229 5.34 7.19 -17.71
N LYS A 230 4.55 7.88 -16.90
CA LYS A 230 4.37 9.34 -16.97
C LYS A 230 4.75 9.98 -15.64
N ASN A 231 5.30 11.19 -15.72
CA ASN A 231 5.60 11.95 -14.52
C ASN A 231 4.32 12.32 -13.75
N ILE A 232 4.23 11.85 -12.52
CA ILE A 232 3.12 12.12 -11.62
C ILE A 232 3.44 13.34 -10.77
N LYS A 233 3.25 14.54 -11.35
CA LYS A 233 3.64 15.83 -10.75
C LYS A 233 3.09 16.09 -9.36
N TRP A 234 1.92 15.54 -9.03
CA TRP A 234 1.31 15.77 -7.73
C TRP A 234 1.97 14.98 -6.59
N LEU A 235 2.75 13.92 -6.89
CA LEU A 235 3.58 13.23 -5.89
C LEU A 235 4.67 14.15 -5.29
N ASP A 236 5.00 15.24 -5.98
CA ASP A 236 5.97 16.23 -5.46
C ASP A 236 5.45 17.02 -4.26
N LYS A 237 4.15 17.02 -4.03
CA LYS A 237 3.49 17.88 -3.03
C LYS A 237 3.06 17.17 -1.76
N TYR A 238 3.21 15.82 -1.65
CA TYR A 238 2.52 15.07 -0.61
C TYR A 238 3.40 14.26 0.32
N ALA A 239 2.90 14.20 1.56
CA ALA A 239 3.53 13.54 2.69
C ALA A 239 2.54 12.67 3.50
N GLN A 240 1.45 12.17 2.89
CA GLN A 240 0.47 11.34 3.60
C GLN A 240 0.24 10.01 2.88
N GLU A 241 0.01 8.95 3.65
CA GLU A 241 -0.24 7.59 3.14
C GLU A 241 -1.42 7.53 2.17
N GLU A 242 -2.51 8.27 2.45
CA GLU A 242 -3.69 8.31 1.59
C GLU A 242 -3.39 8.84 0.18
N ASP A 243 -2.41 9.72 0.06
CA ASP A 243 -2.02 10.29 -1.23
C ASP A 243 -1.21 9.29 -2.05
N LEU A 244 -0.40 8.45 -1.39
CA LEU A 244 0.29 7.32 -2.03
C LEU A 244 -0.72 6.30 -2.57
N LYS A 245 -1.77 6.00 -1.81
CA LYS A 245 -2.88 5.14 -2.25
C LYS A 245 -3.63 5.75 -3.43
N LYS A 246 -3.92 7.06 -3.40
CA LYS A 246 -4.58 7.76 -4.51
C LYS A 246 -3.77 7.71 -5.79
N ALA A 247 -2.43 7.80 -5.71
CA ALA A 247 -1.56 7.67 -6.88
C ALA A 247 -1.76 6.33 -7.57
N TYR A 248 -1.72 5.26 -6.79
CA TYR A 248 -1.90 3.92 -7.31
C TYR A 248 -3.26 3.71 -7.99
N PHE A 249 -4.34 4.26 -7.41
CA PHE A 249 -5.69 4.05 -7.94
C PHE A 249 -6.08 4.99 -9.10
N ARG A 250 -5.49 6.17 -9.19
CA ARG A 250 -5.83 7.16 -10.21
C ARG A 250 -5.01 7.01 -11.48
N GLU A 251 -3.76 6.55 -11.35
CA GLU A 251 -2.85 6.47 -12.48
C GLU A 251 -2.91 5.07 -13.12
N LYS A 252 -3.11 5.05 -14.45
CA LYS A 252 -3.33 3.79 -15.19
C LYS A 252 -2.07 2.95 -15.39
N SER A 253 -0.90 3.56 -15.32
CA SER A 253 0.39 2.93 -15.63
C SER A 253 1.37 3.11 -14.49
N VAL A 254 1.00 2.62 -13.29
CA VAL A 254 1.81 2.73 -12.07
C VAL A 254 2.08 1.35 -11.50
N LYS A 255 3.34 1.03 -11.22
CA LYS A 255 3.73 -0.06 -10.34
C LYS A 255 4.13 0.46 -8.98
N TYR A 256 3.75 -0.29 -7.98
CA TYR A 256 3.97 -0.01 -6.59
C TYR A 256 4.73 -1.17 -5.94
N VAL A 257 5.83 -0.88 -5.27
CA VAL A 257 6.60 -1.87 -4.52
C VAL A 257 6.83 -1.37 -3.10
N LEU A 258 6.58 -2.25 -2.13
CA LEU A 258 6.86 -2.00 -0.71
C LEU A 258 8.09 -2.81 -0.30
N LYS A 259 8.97 -2.18 0.49
CA LYS A 259 10.07 -2.84 1.18
C LYS A 259 10.08 -2.41 2.64
N GLU A 260 10.04 -3.38 3.51
CA GLU A 260 10.17 -3.21 4.95
C GLU A 260 11.63 -3.33 5.36
N TYR A 261 12.05 -2.55 6.35
CA TYR A 261 13.31 -2.70 7.05
C TYR A 261 13.16 -2.29 8.51
N LYS A 262 14.03 -2.84 9.36
CA LYS A 262 14.02 -2.63 10.80
C LYS A 262 15.28 -1.91 11.25
N ILE A 263 15.14 -0.96 12.16
CA ILE A 263 16.24 -0.22 12.78
C ILE A 263 16.33 -0.60 14.25
N TYR A 264 17.51 -0.93 14.69
CA TYR A 264 17.85 -1.21 16.08
C TYR A 264 18.67 -0.05 16.66
N LYS A 265 18.46 0.18 17.94
CA LYS A 265 19.20 1.16 18.74
C LYS A 265 20.69 0.83 18.82
#